data_4d59cc74cb93656847e1bc914a736a2f
#
_entry.id   4d59cc74cb93656847e1bc914a736a2f
#
_cell.length_a   1.000
_cell.length_b   1.000
_cell.length_c   1.000
_cell.angle_alpha   90.00
_cell.angle_beta   90.00
_cell.angle_gamma   90.00
#
_symmetry.space_group_name_H-M   'P 1'
#
loop_
_entity.id
_entity.type
_entity.pdbx_description
1 polymer ?
#
loop_
_entity_poly.entity_id
_entity_poly.type
_entity_poly.pdbx_seq_one_letter_code
_entity_poly.pdbx_strand_id
1 'polypeptide(L)'
;SHDKNRWISDVVYEHQYTMYQSGPINGEAFDKDGHSITPPGVSTVGVDNYFHNSYYKSCWTHHGRTIGDPLFLPKGVHVGEWSSASVNLGIENNRVKSHHLGIGGKLFRKYPYKLMLTYSENYGTYVTPYTGESQYQKPWGTVKETGLKQFSGAFMGQVDSIFKVKGLTVLYGLYADKGQLYQDSVGVT
;
A
#
# COMPACT_ATOMS: atom_id res chain seq x y z
N SER A 1 -30.42 7.79 -16.17
CA SER A 1 -29.34 8.27 -17.05
C SER A 1 -28.35 9.08 -16.21
N HIS A 2 -27.15 8.60 -16.07
CA HIS A 2 -26.07 9.39 -15.43
C HIS A 2 -25.72 10.56 -16.37
N ASP A 3 -25.98 11.77 -15.91
CA ASP A 3 -25.52 12.97 -16.60
C ASP A 3 -23.99 13.10 -16.41
N LYS A 4 -23.26 12.66 -17.40
CA LYS A 4 -21.78 12.68 -17.44
C LYS A 4 -21.18 14.10 -17.50
N ASN A 5 -22.00 15.14 -17.51
CA ASN A 5 -21.56 16.53 -17.59
C ASN A 5 -21.60 17.26 -16.23
N ARG A 6 -21.69 16.52 -15.14
CA ARG A 6 -21.66 17.09 -13.78
C ARG A 6 -20.24 17.42 -13.35
N TRP A 7 -20.13 18.39 -12.43
CA TRP A 7 -18.88 18.70 -11.76
C TRP A 7 -18.30 17.47 -11.08
N ILE A 8 -19.12 16.69 -10.40
CA ILE A 8 -18.79 15.40 -9.82
C ILE A 8 -19.74 14.40 -10.47
N SER A 9 -19.18 13.46 -11.24
CA SER A 9 -19.94 12.36 -11.84
C SER A 9 -19.70 11.04 -11.12
N ASP A 10 -18.52 10.87 -10.57
CA ASP A 10 -18.08 9.63 -9.97
C ASP A 10 -17.33 9.90 -8.66
N VAL A 11 -17.63 9.09 -7.65
CA VAL A 11 -16.91 9.05 -6.39
C VAL A 11 -16.63 7.59 -6.06
N VAL A 12 -15.38 7.27 -5.79
CA VAL A 12 -14.93 5.95 -5.36
C VAL A 12 -14.25 6.09 -4.01
N TYR A 13 -14.64 5.26 -3.07
CA TYR A 13 -13.93 5.11 -1.81
C TYR A 13 -13.54 3.65 -1.64
N GLU A 14 -12.27 3.43 -1.34
CA GLU A 14 -11.72 2.10 -1.08
C GLU A 14 -11.02 2.10 0.27
N HIS A 15 -11.24 1.05 1.03
CA HIS A 15 -10.52 0.78 2.26
C HIS A 15 -9.83 -0.56 2.14
N GLN A 16 -8.53 -0.58 2.44
CA GLN A 16 -7.74 -1.79 2.44
C GLN A 16 -7.17 -2.05 3.83
N TYR A 17 -7.24 -3.30 4.25
CA TYR A 17 -6.66 -3.78 5.49
C TYR A 17 -6.02 -5.14 5.27
N THR A 18 -4.69 -5.18 5.23
CA THR A 18 -3.92 -6.40 4.90
C THR A 18 -3.03 -6.87 6.04
N MET A 19 -3.36 -6.51 7.28
CA MET A 19 -2.53 -6.86 8.44
C MET A 19 -2.50 -8.36 8.74
N TYR A 20 -3.54 -9.10 8.38
CA TYR A 20 -3.70 -10.53 8.70
C TYR A 20 -4.25 -11.29 7.49
N GLN A 21 -3.53 -11.27 6.38
CA GLN A 21 -3.98 -11.86 5.10
C GLN A 21 -4.14 -13.38 5.17
N SER A 22 -3.33 -14.06 5.97
CA SER A 22 -3.39 -15.51 6.19
C SER A 22 -4.31 -15.90 7.36
N GLY A 23 -5.16 -14.98 7.81
CA GLY A 23 -6.02 -15.16 8.97
C GLY A 23 -5.35 -14.77 10.29
N PRO A 24 -6.04 -14.98 11.42
CA PRO A 24 -5.48 -14.67 12.72
C PRO A 24 -4.24 -15.51 12.95
N ILE A 25 -3.27 -14.93 13.65
CA ILE A 25 -2.07 -15.64 14.05
C ILE A 25 -2.47 -16.74 15.03
N ASN A 26 -2.63 -17.95 14.53
CA ASN A 26 -2.66 -19.16 15.31
C ASN A 26 -1.22 -19.65 15.50
N GLY A 27 -0.34 -18.71 15.84
CA GLY A 27 1.02 -19.00 16.17
C GLY A 27 1.12 -19.60 17.56
N GLU A 28 2.33 -19.87 17.98
CA GLU A 28 2.58 -20.29 19.36
C GLU A 28 1.80 -19.40 20.31
N ALA A 29 0.83 -20.00 20.98
CA ALA A 29 0.17 -19.36 22.09
C ALA A 29 1.13 -19.39 23.27
N PHE A 30 1.26 -18.25 23.92
CA PHE A 30 2.11 -18.13 25.10
C PHE A 30 1.23 -17.82 26.31
N ASP A 31 1.63 -18.35 27.47
CA ASP A 31 1.02 -17.98 28.73
C ASP A 31 1.48 -16.56 29.17
N LYS A 32 0.95 -16.11 30.30
CA LYS A 32 1.28 -14.80 30.89
C LYS A 32 2.79 -14.64 31.25
N ASP A 33 3.49 -15.75 31.40
CA ASP A 33 4.89 -15.80 31.79
C ASP A 33 5.82 -16.00 30.59
N GLY A 34 5.25 -16.04 29.36
CA GLY A 34 5.97 -16.16 28.12
C GLY A 34 6.35 -17.57 27.70
N HIS A 35 5.79 -18.60 28.34
CA HIS A 35 6.01 -19.98 27.94
C HIS A 35 5.05 -20.38 26.82
N SER A 36 5.54 -21.11 25.83
CA SER A 36 4.70 -21.64 24.77
C SER A 36 3.72 -22.67 25.29
N ILE A 37 2.43 -22.41 25.08
CA ILE A 37 1.34 -23.36 25.38
C ILE A 37 0.81 -24.02 24.10
N THR A 38 1.50 -23.81 22.97
CA THR A 38 1.11 -24.40 21.69
C THR A 38 1.39 -25.90 21.71
N PRO A 39 0.43 -26.74 21.35
CA PRO A 39 0.66 -28.19 21.28
C PRO A 39 1.78 -28.51 20.27
N PRO A 40 2.61 -29.53 20.52
CA PRO A 40 3.61 -29.97 19.57
C PRO A 40 2.99 -30.31 18.20
N GLY A 41 3.59 -29.82 17.12
CA GLY A 41 3.14 -30.08 15.75
C GLY A 41 2.10 -29.06 15.22
N VAL A 42 1.71 -28.07 15.99
CA VAL A 42 0.91 -26.94 15.50
C VAL A 42 1.84 -25.99 14.75
N SER A 43 1.58 -25.82 13.46
CA SER A 43 2.29 -24.88 12.61
C SER A 43 1.98 -23.44 13.04
N THR A 44 2.97 -22.56 13.00
CA THR A 44 2.78 -21.10 13.10
C THR A 44 2.02 -20.60 11.87
N VAL A 45 0.70 -20.63 11.95
CA VAL A 45 -0.21 -20.19 10.87
C VAL A 45 -0.49 -18.70 11.07
N GLY A 46 -0.67 -17.94 10.02
CA GLY A 46 -1.04 -16.53 10.09
C GLY A 46 0.12 -15.55 9.96
N VAL A 47 1.27 -15.98 9.47
CA VAL A 47 2.49 -15.16 9.34
C VAL A 47 2.46 -14.24 8.12
N ASP A 48 1.32 -14.07 7.45
CA ASP A 48 1.15 -13.18 6.30
C ASP A 48 2.29 -13.22 5.27
N ASN A 49 2.69 -14.42 4.86
CA ASN A 49 3.78 -14.62 3.92
C ASN A 49 3.31 -14.97 2.51
N TYR A 50 2.04 -14.78 2.19
CA TYR A 50 1.47 -15.12 0.88
C TYR A 50 2.23 -14.42 -0.26
N PHE A 51 2.45 -13.12 -0.14
CA PHE A 51 3.21 -12.35 -1.13
C PHE A 51 4.73 -12.41 -0.93
N HIS A 52 5.18 -12.95 0.18
CA HIS A 52 6.55 -12.92 0.67
C HIS A 52 6.97 -14.32 1.13
N ASN A 53 7.00 -15.26 0.22
CA ASN A 53 7.29 -16.66 0.53
C ASN A 53 8.71 -17.04 0.12
N SER A 54 9.46 -17.66 1.02
CA SER A 54 10.86 -18.05 0.82
C SER A 54 11.07 -19.06 -0.31
N TYR A 55 10.07 -19.82 -0.69
CA TYR A 55 10.14 -20.72 -1.85
C TYR A 55 10.21 -19.97 -3.19
N TYR A 56 9.69 -18.75 -3.23
CA TYR A 56 9.69 -17.89 -4.41
C TYR A 56 10.49 -16.62 -4.12
N LYS A 57 11.81 -16.65 -4.36
CA LYS A 57 12.72 -15.55 -4.00
C LYS A 57 12.36 -14.20 -4.61
N SER A 58 11.78 -14.20 -5.80
CA SER A 58 11.25 -12.98 -6.43
C SER A 58 9.92 -12.53 -5.82
N CYS A 59 9.27 -13.37 -5.02
CA CYS A 59 7.92 -13.14 -4.51
C CYS A 59 6.93 -12.85 -5.65
N TRP A 60 5.86 -12.13 -5.38
CA TRP A 60 4.88 -11.68 -6.38
C TRP A 60 5.34 -10.38 -7.04
N THR A 61 6.53 -10.42 -7.64
CA THR A 61 7.09 -9.24 -8.34
C THR A 61 7.43 -9.57 -9.78
N HIS A 62 7.30 -8.57 -10.65
CA HIS A 62 7.70 -8.61 -12.05
C HIS A 62 8.33 -7.29 -12.45
N HIS A 63 9.56 -7.34 -13.01
CA HIS A 63 10.32 -6.14 -13.36
C HIS A 63 10.40 -5.08 -12.24
N GLY A 64 10.63 -5.53 -11.01
CA GLY A 64 10.75 -4.62 -9.85
C GLY A 64 9.44 -3.99 -9.37
N ARG A 65 8.30 -4.52 -9.79
CA ARG A 65 6.98 -4.07 -9.34
C ARG A 65 6.21 -5.24 -8.74
N THR A 66 5.42 -4.97 -7.73
CA THR A 66 4.52 -5.97 -7.14
C THR A 66 3.36 -6.24 -8.10
N ILE A 67 3.02 -7.50 -8.26
CA ILE A 67 1.86 -7.94 -9.04
C ILE A 67 0.65 -7.97 -8.12
N GLY A 68 -0.44 -7.33 -8.54
CA GLY A 68 -1.72 -7.32 -7.85
C GLY A 68 -1.97 -6.03 -7.10
N ASP A 69 -1.44 -5.89 -5.90
CA ASP A 69 -1.71 -4.73 -5.04
C ASP A 69 -0.67 -3.62 -5.23
N PRO A 70 -1.06 -2.41 -5.64
CA PRO A 70 -0.14 -1.30 -5.87
C PRO A 70 0.47 -0.73 -4.58
N LEU A 71 -0.11 -1.00 -3.41
CA LEU A 71 0.40 -0.56 -2.11
C LEU A 71 1.40 -1.56 -1.50
N PHE A 72 1.52 -2.75 -2.09
CA PHE A 72 2.57 -3.69 -1.70
C PHE A 72 3.87 -3.31 -2.40
N LEU A 73 4.88 -3.02 -1.61
CA LEU A 73 6.12 -2.47 -2.13
C LEU A 73 7.16 -3.54 -2.38
N PRO A 74 7.81 -3.52 -3.54
CA PRO A 74 9.01 -4.29 -3.77
C PRO A 74 10.17 -3.72 -2.95
N LYS A 75 11.17 -4.56 -2.72
CA LYS A 75 12.37 -4.21 -1.96
C LYS A 75 13.10 -3.00 -2.55
N GLY A 76 13.51 -2.08 -1.68
CA GLY A 76 14.33 -0.92 -2.05
C GLY A 76 13.54 0.31 -2.49
N VAL A 77 12.24 0.33 -2.28
CA VAL A 77 11.38 1.51 -2.58
C VAL A 77 11.24 2.43 -1.37
N HIS A 78 11.31 1.87 -0.17
CA HIS A 78 11.22 2.63 1.07
C HIS A 78 12.43 3.55 1.28
N VAL A 79 12.17 4.78 1.72
CA VAL A 79 13.21 5.75 2.07
C VAL A 79 13.49 5.68 3.57
N GLY A 80 14.59 5.05 3.94
CA GLY A 80 15.00 4.94 5.33
C GLY A 80 16.04 3.84 5.55
N GLU A 81 16.68 3.84 6.69
CA GLU A 81 17.55 2.74 7.12
C GLU A 81 16.71 1.54 7.53
N TRP A 82 16.39 0.72 6.58
CA TRP A 82 15.71 -0.52 6.85
C TRP A 82 16.70 -1.68 6.85
N SER A 83 16.90 -2.23 8.01
CA SER A 83 17.77 -3.39 8.20
C SER A 83 17.06 -4.67 7.73
N SER A 84 17.05 -4.93 6.44
CA SER A 84 16.61 -6.23 5.92
C SER A 84 17.70 -7.29 5.97
N ALA A 85 18.46 -7.33 7.05
CA ALA A 85 19.63 -8.21 7.16
C ALA A 85 19.31 -9.71 7.01
N SER A 86 18.06 -10.11 7.03
CA SER A 86 17.70 -11.52 7.07
C SER A 86 16.87 -12.04 5.90
N VAL A 87 16.34 -11.20 5.01
CA VAL A 87 15.39 -11.72 4.01
C VAL A 87 15.66 -11.18 2.62
N ASN A 88 16.27 -11.99 1.79
CA ASN A 88 16.49 -11.76 0.36
C ASN A 88 15.17 -11.94 -0.45
N LEU A 89 14.06 -11.40 0.06
CA LEU A 89 12.76 -11.55 -0.57
C LEU A 89 12.37 -10.27 -1.32
N GLY A 90 11.60 -10.44 -2.37
CA GLY A 90 11.30 -9.38 -3.34
C GLY A 90 10.31 -8.32 -2.87
N ILE A 91 9.57 -8.55 -1.77
CA ILE A 91 8.58 -7.62 -1.22
C ILE A 91 9.02 -7.19 0.18
N GLU A 92 9.00 -5.89 0.42
CA GLU A 92 9.35 -5.30 1.71
C GLU A 92 8.14 -4.81 2.51
N ASN A 93 6.99 -4.59 1.85
CA ASN A 93 5.76 -4.15 2.50
C ASN A 93 4.56 -4.87 1.91
N ASN A 94 3.85 -5.63 2.73
CA ASN A 94 2.58 -6.29 2.39
C ASN A 94 1.53 -6.13 3.48
N ARG A 95 1.84 -5.37 4.54
CA ARG A 95 0.95 -5.11 5.66
C ARG A 95 0.58 -3.64 5.65
N VAL A 96 -0.62 -3.36 5.19
CA VAL A 96 -1.07 -1.99 4.91
C VAL A 96 -2.48 -1.78 5.46
N LYS A 97 -2.70 -0.59 6.01
CA LYS A 97 -4.03 -0.02 6.22
C LYS A 97 -4.12 1.21 5.34
N SER A 98 -5.13 1.30 4.50
CA SER A 98 -5.26 2.45 3.61
C SER A 98 -6.69 2.89 3.39
N HIS A 99 -6.80 4.16 3.03
CA HIS A 99 -8.01 4.80 2.58
C HIS A 99 -7.72 5.51 1.27
N HIS A 100 -8.48 5.21 0.25
CA HIS A 100 -8.39 5.84 -1.05
C HIS A 100 -9.71 6.50 -1.42
N LEU A 101 -9.63 7.76 -1.87
CA LEU A 101 -10.76 8.54 -2.36
C LEU A 101 -10.46 8.96 -3.79
N GLY A 102 -11.29 8.52 -4.72
CA GLY A 102 -11.29 8.94 -6.11
C GLY A 102 -12.51 9.80 -6.41
N ILE A 103 -12.31 10.93 -7.07
CA ILE A 103 -13.39 11.81 -7.53
C ILE A 103 -13.16 12.09 -9.01
N GLY A 104 -14.17 11.86 -9.82
CA GLY A 104 -14.17 12.16 -11.23
C GLY A 104 -15.29 13.09 -11.64
N GLY A 105 -15.09 13.86 -12.69
CA GLY A 105 -16.10 14.77 -13.19
C GLY A 105 -15.65 15.63 -14.36
N LYS A 106 -16.36 16.74 -14.59
CA LYS A 106 -15.99 17.72 -15.59
C LYS A 106 -15.99 19.13 -15.01
N LEU A 107 -14.81 19.74 -14.91
CA LEU A 107 -14.69 21.16 -14.57
C LEU A 107 -15.41 22.00 -15.63
N PHE A 108 -16.20 22.96 -15.18
CA PHE A 108 -17.03 23.82 -16.04
C PHE A 108 -17.89 23.03 -17.03
N ARG A 109 -18.30 21.78 -16.66
CA ARG A 109 -19.06 20.85 -17.51
C ARG A 109 -18.38 20.47 -18.83
N LYS A 110 -17.12 20.82 -18.99
CA LYS A 110 -16.38 20.64 -20.25
C LYS A 110 -15.11 19.83 -20.10
N TYR A 111 -14.30 20.11 -19.10
CA TYR A 111 -12.95 19.55 -18.96
C TYR A 111 -12.95 18.35 -18.01
N PRO A 112 -12.76 17.14 -18.51
CA PRO A 112 -12.66 15.96 -17.65
C PRO A 112 -11.50 16.08 -16.67
N TYR A 113 -11.74 15.66 -15.43
CA TYR A 113 -10.71 15.57 -14.42
C TYR A 113 -10.87 14.34 -13.54
N LYS A 114 -9.78 13.96 -12.87
CA LYS A 114 -9.74 12.98 -11.77
C LYS A 114 -8.91 13.54 -10.64
N LEU A 115 -9.42 13.43 -9.42
CA LEU A 115 -8.70 13.66 -8.18
C LEU A 115 -8.59 12.33 -7.46
N MET A 116 -7.40 11.95 -7.05
CA MET A 116 -7.13 10.74 -6.28
C MET A 116 -6.33 11.11 -5.04
N LEU A 117 -6.80 10.66 -3.90
CA LEU A 117 -6.16 10.89 -2.61
C LEU A 117 -6.03 9.55 -1.89
N THR A 118 -4.84 9.24 -1.44
CA THR A 118 -4.55 8.01 -0.70
C THR A 118 -3.85 8.35 0.60
N TYR A 119 -4.36 7.83 1.69
CA TYR A 119 -3.66 7.79 2.96
C TYR A 119 -3.36 6.33 3.29
N SER A 120 -2.14 6.03 3.69
CA SER A 120 -1.76 4.69 4.10
C SER A 120 -0.89 4.66 5.35
N GLU A 121 -1.04 3.60 6.13
CA GLU A 121 -0.14 3.19 7.19
C GLU A 121 0.51 1.88 6.77
N ASN A 122 1.84 1.85 6.74
CA ASN A 122 2.65 0.81 6.15
C ASN A 122 3.50 0.16 7.24
N TYR A 123 3.37 -1.15 7.42
CA TYR A 123 3.93 -1.87 8.55
C TYR A 123 5.09 -2.78 8.16
N GLY A 124 5.44 -2.83 6.87
CA GLY A 124 6.46 -3.76 6.38
C GLY A 124 5.91 -5.16 6.19
N THR A 125 6.74 -6.16 6.45
CA THR A 125 6.30 -7.56 6.51
C THR A 125 6.15 -8.00 7.96
N TYR A 126 5.56 -9.19 8.16
CA TYR A 126 5.40 -9.74 9.50
C TYR A 126 6.74 -10.04 10.19
N VAL A 127 7.71 -10.51 9.41
CA VAL A 127 9.06 -10.86 9.91
C VAL A 127 9.94 -9.62 10.05
N THR A 128 9.77 -8.65 9.16
CA THR A 128 10.57 -7.43 9.09
C THR A 128 9.66 -6.19 9.08
N PRO A 129 9.12 -5.81 10.25
CA PRO A 129 8.31 -4.61 10.36
C PRO A 129 9.16 -3.36 10.16
N TYR A 130 8.58 -2.30 9.62
CA TYR A 130 9.28 -1.01 9.45
C TYR A 130 9.60 -0.34 10.78
N THR A 131 8.74 -0.51 11.76
CA THR A 131 8.95 0.08 13.09
C THR A 131 8.60 -0.93 14.16
N GLY A 132 9.35 -0.88 15.25
CA GLY A 132 9.18 -1.78 16.38
C GLY A 132 9.89 -3.12 16.20
N GLU A 133 9.59 -4.04 17.06
CA GLU A 133 10.12 -5.39 17.01
C GLU A 133 9.19 -6.32 16.23
N SER A 134 9.77 -7.33 15.58
CA SER A 134 8.98 -8.40 14.96
C SER A 134 8.14 -9.12 16.01
N GLN A 135 6.87 -9.37 15.69
CA GLN A 135 6.02 -10.24 16.50
C GLN A 135 6.32 -11.74 16.32
N TYR A 136 7.18 -12.06 15.36
CA TYR A 136 7.61 -13.43 15.14
C TYR A 136 8.30 -13.98 16.39
N GLN A 137 7.78 -15.09 16.93
CA GLN A 137 8.25 -15.68 18.19
C GLN A 137 7.98 -14.83 19.46
N LYS A 138 7.11 -13.84 19.39
CA LYS A 138 6.66 -13.09 20.58
C LYS A 138 5.21 -13.42 20.90
N PRO A 139 4.79 -13.30 22.16
CA PRO A 139 3.37 -13.43 22.51
C PRO A 139 2.51 -12.46 21.70
N TRP A 140 1.44 -12.94 21.13
CA TRP A 140 0.59 -12.12 20.28
C TRP A 140 0.06 -10.88 21.00
N GLY A 141 0.13 -9.74 20.35
CA GLY A 141 -0.35 -8.47 20.91
C GLY A 141 0.59 -7.81 21.93
N THR A 142 1.75 -8.41 22.24
CA THR A 142 2.72 -7.81 23.17
C THR A 142 3.60 -6.75 22.52
N VAL A 143 3.80 -6.82 21.21
CA VAL A 143 4.58 -5.84 20.46
C VAL A 143 3.67 -4.76 19.91
N LYS A 144 3.93 -3.52 20.27
CA LYS A 144 3.23 -2.37 19.72
C LYS A 144 3.88 -1.97 18.39
N GLU A 145 3.17 -2.21 17.30
CA GLU A 145 3.60 -1.80 15.97
C GLU A 145 3.08 -0.40 15.63
N THR A 146 3.93 0.38 15.02
CA THR A 146 3.56 1.70 14.48
C THR A 146 3.84 1.70 13.00
N GLY A 147 2.82 1.94 12.17
CA GLY A 147 2.98 2.03 10.71
C GLY A 147 3.62 3.34 10.28
N LEU A 148 4.40 3.31 9.22
CA LEU A 148 4.86 4.50 8.51
C LEU A 148 3.67 5.11 7.77
N LYS A 149 3.43 6.38 8.02
CA LYS A 149 2.29 7.12 7.44
C LYS A 149 2.70 7.76 6.14
N GLN A 150 1.84 7.62 5.13
CA GLN A 150 2.05 8.21 3.81
C GLN A 150 0.75 8.81 3.29
N PHE A 151 0.85 9.98 2.71
CA PHE A 151 -0.21 10.64 1.96
C PHE A 151 0.25 10.83 0.52
N SER A 152 -0.56 10.39 -0.44
CA SER A 152 -0.33 10.55 -1.86
C SER A 152 -1.54 11.19 -2.51
N GLY A 153 -1.32 12.16 -3.37
CA GLY A 153 -2.37 12.85 -4.10
C GLY A 153 -2.05 12.96 -5.58
N ALA A 154 -3.07 12.84 -6.41
CA ALA A 154 -2.96 13.08 -7.84
C ALA A 154 -4.18 13.84 -8.35
N PHE A 155 -3.94 14.89 -9.12
CA PHE A 155 -4.95 15.58 -9.89
C PHE A 155 -4.60 15.49 -11.36
N MET A 156 -5.46 14.91 -12.15
CA MET A 156 -5.27 14.73 -13.59
C MET A 156 -6.42 15.37 -14.35
N GLY A 157 -6.12 15.92 -15.48
CA GLY A 157 -7.14 16.49 -16.35
C GLY A 157 -6.80 16.36 -17.83
N GLN A 158 -7.80 16.66 -18.64
CA GLN A 158 -7.72 16.58 -20.08
C GLN A 158 -8.34 17.83 -20.71
N VAL A 159 -7.69 18.34 -21.72
CA VAL A 159 -8.22 19.42 -22.57
C VAL A 159 -8.15 18.98 -24.02
N ASP A 160 -9.31 18.97 -24.67
CA ASP A 160 -9.44 18.63 -26.07
C ASP A 160 -9.44 19.89 -26.94
N SER A 161 -8.91 19.78 -28.15
CA SER A 161 -8.91 20.84 -29.15
C SER A 161 -8.23 22.14 -28.72
N ILE A 162 -7.06 22.03 -28.07
CA ILE A 162 -6.20 23.17 -27.73
C ILE A 162 -5.77 23.87 -29.02
N PHE A 163 -5.69 25.19 -28.95
CA PHE A 163 -5.33 26.07 -30.09
C PHE A 163 -6.21 25.87 -31.34
N LYS A 164 -7.46 25.43 -31.17
CA LYS A 164 -8.39 25.16 -32.28
C LYS A 164 -7.93 24.05 -33.24
N VAL A 165 -6.93 23.26 -32.85
CA VAL A 165 -6.49 22.09 -33.63
C VAL A 165 -7.43 20.93 -33.31
N LYS A 166 -8.21 20.49 -34.28
CA LYS A 166 -9.10 19.35 -34.15
C LYS A 166 -8.26 18.08 -33.93
N GLY A 167 -8.67 17.28 -32.94
CA GLY A 167 -8.02 15.99 -32.65
C GLY A 167 -6.79 16.07 -31.76
N LEU A 168 -6.36 17.25 -31.35
CA LEU A 168 -5.29 17.41 -30.37
C LEU A 168 -5.87 17.37 -28.96
N THR A 169 -5.47 16.39 -28.17
CA THR A 169 -5.81 16.25 -26.76
C THR A 169 -4.54 16.42 -25.93
N VAL A 170 -4.59 17.26 -24.93
CA VAL A 170 -3.52 17.42 -23.94
C VAL A 170 -3.99 16.88 -22.61
N LEU A 171 -3.19 15.97 -22.05
CA LEU A 171 -3.34 15.44 -20.69
C LEU A 171 -2.37 16.21 -19.80
N TYR A 172 -2.81 16.52 -18.58
CA TYR A 172 -1.97 17.13 -17.57
C TYR A 172 -2.20 16.47 -16.21
N GLY A 173 -1.18 16.47 -15.38
CA GLY A 173 -1.27 15.91 -14.04
C GLY A 173 -0.37 16.62 -13.06
N LEU A 174 -0.85 16.70 -11.81
CA LEU A 174 -0.10 17.14 -10.65
C LEU A 174 -0.09 15.97 -9.65
N TYR A 175 1.07 15.66 -9.12
CA TYR A 175 1.27 14.58 -8.17
C TYR A 175 2.01 15.11 -6.95
N ALA A 176 1.63 14.63 -5.78
CA ALA A 176 2.32 14.96 -4.55
C ALA A 176 2.35 13.75 -3.61
N ASP A 177 3.51 13.51 -3.04
CA ASP A 177 3.72 12.52 -1.99
C ASP A 177 4.29 13.21 -0.76
N LYS A 178 3.75 12.89 0.42
CA LYS A 178 4.23 13.39 1.70
C LYS A 178 4.07 12.36 2.78
N GLY A 179 5.15 12.07 3.50
CA GLY A 179 5.08 11.13 4.61
C GLY A 179 6.41 10.51 5.00
N GLN A 180 6.33 9.28 5.49
CA GLN A 180 7.46 8.57 6.07
C GLN A 180 7.94 7.40 5.19
N LEU A 181 7.13 7.01 4.19
CA LEU A 181 7.41 5.85 3.35
C LEU A 181 8.23 6.21 2.11
N TYR A 182 7.88 7.30 1.46
CA TYR A 182 8.56 7.84 0.29
C TYR A 182 9.19 9.19 0.61
N GLN A 183 10.15 9.59 -0.20
CA GLN A 183 10.66 10.96 -0.16
C GLN A 183 9.53 11.92 -0.56
N ASP A 184 9.39 13.02 0.18
CA ASP A 184 8.44 14.06 -0.17
C ASP A 184 8.73 14.55 -1.58
N SER A 185 7.73 14.53 -2.43
CA SER A 185 7.87 14.86 -3.84
C SER A 185 6.66 15.58 -4.41
N VAL A 186 6.89 16.37 -5.43
CA VAL A 186 5.86 16.99 -6.27
C VAL A 186 6.26 16.81 -7.72
N GLY A 187 5.34 16.34 -8.52
CA GLY A 187 5.57 16.12 -9.95
C GLY A 187 4.47 16.75 -10.81
N VAL A 188 4.86 17.09 -12.03
CA VAL A 188 3.97 17.60 -13.07
C VAL A 188 4.19 16.79 -14.34
N THR A 189 3.14 16.48 -15.05
CA THR A 189 3.19 15.79 -16.35
C THR A 189 2.21 16.42 -17.35
#